data_42d83c308a138eccd4714e3559d8651d
#
_entry.id   42d83c308a138eccd4714e3559d8651d
#
_cell.length_a   1.000
_cell.length_b   1.000
_cell.length_c   1.000
_cell.angle_alpha   90.00
_cell.angle_beta   90.00
_cell.angle_gamma   90.00
#
_symmetry.space_group_name_H-M   'P 1'
#
loop_
_entity.id
_entity.type
_entity.pdbx_description
1 polymer ?
#
loop_
_entity_poly.entity_id
_entity_poly.type
_entity_poly.pdbx_seq_one_letter_code
_entity_poly.pdbx_strand_id
1 'polypeptide(L)'
;MDKLNLYHELEQLLRMNSRYCMDDGRLLKNRIVEDALSIQPLLVKELLGNEKMKKAFFTDVEGVMVFDKIKFQRFVSDTQFLGGSYTMFKNKIGLANENGRFVSESREVVLSWPYKDCMLEGGQTKEDAKRNEVFWNETLAPDEVNRLTEPKVFSNFKRYDKEGEHQVEHLSDTENLIIKGNNLLALHSLKKKYAGQVKLIYIDPPYNTGSDEFGYNDSFNHSSWLTFMKNRLEAARMLLSDEGCIFVHIDHHELFYIGTLLDSIFGVENKVQVISVKTATPAGFKTVNPGPIDVTEYILFYTKHKNSFKFKKAYVPVGYNVNYNLVLDKNEDILKWTFTPIKDAMLQSLGFKTEKEAKDRYGDMWKTLKNQLIAQYAFNHADNVVSVRDPHKPTEKVKSLMKQSKEVGHVIAYEKEDGTVSYFYNGGALAFYSNKMQVIDGERCVTELLTDFWNHISWAGIAKEGGVKLKNGKKPEKLLKQIIEMTTNERDLVLDFHLGCGTTAAVAHKLKRRYIGVEQLDYGKNDSTIRLQNVINGDNTG
;
A
#
# COMPACT_ATOMS: atom_id res chain seq x y z
N MET A 1 3.45 22.90 42.88
CA MET A 1 4.75 23.31 42.33
C MET A 1 4.59 23.37 40.83
N ASP A 2 4.86 24.48 40.20
CA ASP A 2 4.68 24.66 38.76
C ASP A 2 5.70 23.77 38.02
N LYS A 3 5.23 22.82 37.23
CA LYS A 3 6.08 21.86 36.49
C LYS A 3 7.14 22.58 35.62
N LEU A 4 6.76 23.72 35.05
CA LEU A 4 7.64 24.55 34.21
C LEU A 4 8.86 25.08 34.97
N ASN A 5 8.68 25.46 36.23
CA ASN A 5 9.74 25.94 37.09
C ASN A 5 10.71 24.81 37.45
N LEU A 6 10.22 23.61 37.67
CA LEU A 6 11.03 22.43 37.97
C LEU A 6 11.90 22.00 36.78
N TYR A 7 11.35 22.09 35.56
CA TYR A 7 12.09 21.82 34.31
C TYR A 7 13.26 22.79 34.12
N HIS A 8 13.01 24.06 34.30
CA HIS A 8 14.05 25.08 34.12
C HIS A 8 15.21 24.94 35.13
N GLU A 9 14.86 24.63 36.37
CA GLU A 9 15.88 24.39 37.40
C GLU A 9 16.70 23.11 37.16
N LEU A 10 16.07 22.04 36.76
CA LEU A 10 16.75 20.80 36.40
C LEU A 10 17.69 21.04 35.19
N GLU A 11 17.22 21.76 34.19
CA GLU A 11 18.02 22.09 33.02
C GLU A 11 19.25 22.92 33.40
N GLN A 12 19.09 23.94 34.25
CA GLN A 12 20.22 24.74 34.75
C GLN A 12 21.21 23.89 35.53
N LEU A 13 20.74 23.01 36.42
CA LEU A 13 21.55 22.12 37.21
C LEU A 13 22.41 21.20 36.32
N LEU A 14 21.80 20.57 35.33
CA LEU A 14 22.47 19.63 34.43
C LEU A 14 23.43 20.31 33.44
N ARG A 15 23.15 21.56 33.02
CA ARG A 15 24.06 22.34 32.16
C ARG A 15 25.35 22.73 32.83
N MET A 16 25.42 22.76 34.17
CA MET A 16 26.64 23.01 34.91
C MET A 16 27.63 21.85 34.86
N ASN A 17 27.21 20.69 34.42
CA ASN A 17 28.03 19.50 34.37
C ASN A 17 28.35 19.10 32.92
N SER A 18 29.61 19.16 32.52
CA SER A 18 30.09 18.81 31.18
C SER A 18 29.78 17.37 30.76
N ARG A 19 29.47 16.48 31.71
CA ARG A 19 29.04 15.11 31.45
C ARG A 19 27.67 15.05 30.78
N TYR A 20 26.82 16.04 31.05
CA TYR A 20 25.40 16.08 30.58
C TYR A 20 25.14 17.14 29.53
N CYS A 21 26.17 17.95 29.19
CA CYS A 21 26.06 19.04 28.24
C CYS A 21 27.08 18.92 27.12
N MET A 22 26.69 19.20 25.90
CA MET A 22 27.58 19.33 24.73
C MET A 22 28.25 20.72 24.75
N ASP A 23 29.33 20.90 23.98
CA ASP A 23 30.03 22.19 23.82
C ASP A 23 29.13 23.30 23.29
N ASP A 24 28.09 22.96 22.58
CA ASP A 24 27.07 23.90 22.07
C ASP A 24 25.92 24.19 23.05
N GLY A 25 26.04 23.69 24.29
CA GLY A 25 25.05 23.90 25.35
C GLY A 25 23.82 22.97 25.32
N ARG A 26 23.73 22.00 24.41
CA ARG A 26 22.63 21.03 24.37
C ARG A 26 22.85 19.92 25.40
N LEU A 27 21.76 19.54 26.10
CA LEU A 27 21.82 18.44 27.06
C LEU A 27 21.79 17.06 26.38
N LEU A 28 22.63 16.17 26.89
CA LEU A 28 22.76 14.77 26.46
C LEU A 28 21.66 13.90 27.12
N LYS A 29 20.42 14.00 26.65
CA LYS A 29 19.25 13.37 27.24
C LYS A 29 19.44 11.87 27.50
N ASN A 30 19.94 11.13 26.52
CA ASN A 30 20.13 9.68 26.66
C ASN A 30 21.12 9.36 27.80
N ARG A 31 22.17 10.14 27.94
CA ARG A 31 23.15 9.97 29.02
C ARG A 31 22.58 10.28 30.40
N ILE A 32 21.72 11.31 30.48
CA ILE A 32 21.03 11.67 31.73
C ILE A 32 20.10 10.54 32.16
N VAL A 33 19.37 9.96 31.21
CA VAL A 33 18.43 8.82 31.45
C VAL A 33 19.21 7.56 31.84
N GLU A 34 20.29 7.24 31.15
CA GLU A 34 21.16 6.09 31.45
C GLU A 34 21.78 6.20 32.87
N ASP A 35 22.35 7.36 33.20
CA ASP A 35 22.93 7.63 34.52
C ASP A 35 21.87 7.61 35.64
N ALA A 36 20.64 8.03 35.35
CA ALA A 36 19.53 7.93 36.31
C ALA A 36 19.09 6.47 36.55
N LEU A 37 18.96 5.68 35.51
CA LEU A 37 18.57 4.27 35.60
C LEU A 37 19.62 3.42 36.31
N SER A 38 20.90 3.71 36.06
CA SER A 38 22.04 3.06 36.71
C SER A 38 22.36 3.64 38.10
N ILE A 39 21.60 4.62 38.60
CA ILE A 39 21.79 5.29 39.90
C ILE A 39 23.20 5.83 40.02
N GLN A 40 23.67 6.54 38.99
CA GLN A 40 25.02 7.10 38.97
C GLN A 40 25.23 8.05 40.16
N PRO A 41 26.25 7.82 41.03
CA PRO A 41 26.42 8.60 42.26
C PRO A 41 26.58 10.10 42.05
N LEU A 42 27.18 10.51 40.90
CA LEU A 42 27.35 11.91 40.56
C LEU A 42 25.99 12.60 40.32
N LEU A 43 25.13 12.00 39.52
CA LEU A 43 23.78 12.52 39.23
C LEU A 43 22.94 12.59 40.50
N VAL A 44 22.93 11.50 41.28
CA VAL A 44 22.15 11.42 42.53
C VAL A 44 22.62 12.48 43.53
N LYS A 45 23.90 12.71 43.65
CA LYS A 45 24.50 13.74 44.53
C LYS A 45 24.06 15.14 44.10
N GLU A 46 24.09 15.47 42.81
CA GLU A 46 23.66 16.76 42.30
C GLU A 46 22.16 17.00 42.55
N LEU A 47 21.33 15.98 42.31
CA LEU A 47 19.90 16.07 42.54
C LEU A 47 19.55 16.20 44.03
N LEU A 48 20.27 15.51 44.91
CA LEU A 48 20.14 15.65 46.38
C LEU A 48 20.58 17.01 46.91
N GLY A 49 21.56 17.65 46.26
CA GLY A 49 22.03 18.98 46.60
C GLY A 49 21.04 20.11 46.31
N ASN A 50 20.01 19.85 45.52
CA ASN A 50 18.95 20.82 45.23
C ASN A 50 17.65 20.42 45.91
N GLU A 51 17.15 21.25 46.82
CA GLU A 51 15.96 20.95 47.65
C GLU A 51 14.69 20.69 46.83
N LYS A 52 14.56 21.33 45.67
CA LYS A 52 13.38 21.10 44.79
C LYS A 52 13.49 19.77 44.05
N MET A 53 14.67 19.42 43.58
CA MET A 53 14.97 18.13 42.95
C MET A 53 14.83 16.98 43.94
N LYS A 54 15.36 17.17 45.15
CA LYS A 54 15.23 16.24 46.26
C LYS A 54 13.77 15.98 46.58
N LYS A 55 12.96 17.03 46.74
CA LYS A 55 11.50 16.89 47.02
C LYS A 55 10.74 16.27 45.85
N ALA A 56 11.18 16.48 44.62
CA ALA A 56 10.50 16.00 43.42
C ALA A 56 10.78 14.52 43.14
N PHE A 57 12.02 14.06 43.33
CA PHE A 57 12.49 12.76 42.85
C PHE A 57 13.01 11.81 43.93
N PHE A 58 12.90 12.20 45.18
CA PHE A 58 13.29 11.33 46.31
C PHE A 58 12.13 11.17 47.28
N THR A 59 12.06 10.01 47.89
CA THR A 59 11.13 9.70 48.96
C THR A 59 11.93 9.34 50.22
N ASP A 60 11.55 9.91 51.35
CA ASP A 60 12.14 9.55 52.63
C ASP A 60 11.52 8.23 53.13
N VAL A 61 12.37 7.25 53.34
CA VAL A 61 11.98 5.95 53.91
C VAL A 61 12.82 5.72 55.14
N GLU A 62 12.23 5.93 56.33
CA GLU A 62 12.92 5.78 57.63
C GLU A 62 14.23 6.55 57.74
N GLY A 63 14.28 7.79 57.27
CA GLY A 63 15.47 8.66 57.26
C GLY A 63 16.45 8.43 56.10
N VAL A 64 16.14 7.50 55.21
CA VAL A 64 16.96 7.24 54.01
C VAL A 64 16.23 7.81 52.78
N MET A 65 16.95 8.69 52.04
CA MET A 65 16.42 9.27 50.80
C MET A 65 16.55 8.31 49.63
N VAL A 66 15.44 7.75 49.18
CA VAL A 66 15.37 6.79 48.06
C VAL A 66 15.05 7.54 46.77
N PHE A 67 15.91 7.39 45.76
CA PHE A 67 15.74 8.00 44.44
C PHE A 67 14.71 7.26 43.60
N ASP A 68 13.64 7.96 43.18
CA ASP A 68 12.65 7.45 42.23
C ASP A 68 13.15 7.65 40.80
N LYS A 69 13.99 6.72 40.36
CA LYS A 69 14.58 6.73 39.01
C LYS A 69 13.54 6.67 37.89
N ILE A 70 12.39 6.02 38.12
CA ILE A 70 11.33 5.89 37.12
C ILE A 70 10.60 7.23 36.94
N LYS A 71 10.28 7.91 38.05
CA LYS A 71 9.67 9.24 38.02
C LYS A 71 10.60 10.26 37.39
N PHE A 72 11.89 10.20 37.70
CA PHE A 72 12.91 11.06 37.08
C PHE A 72 13.06 10.79 35.59
N GLN A 73 13.16 9.51 35.19
CA GLN A 73 13.22 9.14 33.78
C GLN A 73 12.02 9.66 32.98
N ARG A 74 10.80 9.48 33.49
CA ARG A 74 9.58 10.00 32.85
C ARG A 74 9.63 11.52 32.75
N PHE A 75 10.08 12.20 33.77
CA PHE A 75 10.22 13.66 33.77
C PHE A 75 11.22 14.16 32.73
N VAL A 76 12.41 13.58 32.66
CA VAL A 76 13.45 13.93 31.67
C VAL A 76 13.05 13.51 30.26
N SER A 77 12.29 12.43 30.12
CA SER A 77 11.78 11.96 28.84
C SER A 77 10.59 12.77 28.34
N ASP A 78 9.99 13.60 29.21
CA ASP A 78 8.97 14.56 28.77
C ASP A 78 9.60 15.57 27.81
N THR A 79 8.98 15.74 26.63
CA THR A 79 9.47 16.62 25.57
C THR A 79 9.49 18.10 25.97
N GLN A 80 8.83 18.47 27.08
CA GLN A 80 8.91 19.83 27.65
C GLN A 80 10.27 20.13 28.30
N PHE A 81 11.02 19.11 28.69
CA PHE A 81 12.32 19.30 29.32
C PHE A 81 13.40 19.81 28.34
N LEU A 82 13.34 19.42 27.09
CA LEU A 82 14.24 19.88 26.04
C LEU A 82 13.40 20.56 24.95
N GLY A 83 13.15 21.85 25.11
CA GLY A 83 12.37 22.64 24.17
C GLY A 83 13.01 22.67 22.77
N GLY A 84 12.45 21.92 21.84
CA GLY A 84 12.50 22.33 20.45
C GLY A 84 11.66 23.60 20.28
N SER A 85 11.96 24.47 19.33
CA SER A 85 11.21 25.72 19.16
C SER A 85 9.73 25.41 18.84
N TYR A 86 8.84 25.82 19.73
CA TYR A 86 7.40 25.72 19.55
C TYR A 86 6.84 27.06 19.18
N THR A 87 6.04 27.09 18.12
CA THR A 87 5.08 28.16 17.92
C THR A 87 3.75 27.73 18.54
N MET A 88 3.43 28.25 19.71
CA MET A 88 2.11 28.06 20.30
C MET A 88 1.10 29.00 19.60
N PHE A 89 0.17 28.40 18.85
CA PHE A 89 -0.97 29.14 18.31
C PHE A 89 -2.09 29.16 19.33
N LYS A 90 -2.45 30.35 19.81
CA LYS A 90 -3.45 30.55 20.87
C LYS A 90 -4.87 30.07 20.55
N ASN A 91 -5.19 29.81 19.28
CA ASN A 91 -6.54 29.54 18.81
C ASN A 91 -6.76 28.18 18.17
N LYS A 92 -5.93 27.18 18.49
CA LYS A 92 -6.15 25.82 18.01
C LYS A 92 -7.19 25.09 18.88
N ILE A 93 -8.19 24.49 18.23
CA ILE A 93 -9.16 23.59 18.84
C ILE A 93 -8.83 22.17 18.37
N GLY A 94 -8.64 21.23 19.28
CA GLY A 94 -8.35 19.82 18.97
C GLY A 94 -8.23 18.98 20.23
N LEU A 95 -8.17 17.66 20.05
CA LEU A 95 -7.89 16.75 21.15
C LEU A 95 -6.48 17.00 21.66
N ALA A 96 -6.33 17.21 22.95
CA ALA A 96 -5.06 17.39 23.63
C ALA A 96 -4.87 16.24 24.64
N ASN A 97 -3.60 15.83 24.84
CA ASN A 97 -3.27 14.91 25.91
C ASN A 97 -3.35 15.62 27.29
N GLU A 98 -3.20 14.87 28.39
CA GLU A 98 -3.21 15.42 29.75
C GLU A 98 -2.15 16.51 30.04
N ASN A 99 -1.16 16.66 29.15
CA ASN A 99 -0.12 17.68 29.21
C ASN A 99 -0.45 18.91 28.33
N GLY A 100 -1.67 18.99 27.77
CA GLY A 100 -2.14 20.13 26.97
C GLY A 100 -1.60 20.21 25.54
N ARG A 101 -0.99 19.15 25.00
CA ARG A 101 -0.53 19.07 23.61
C ARG A 101 -1.59 18.51 22.71
N PHE A 102 -1.77 19.14 21.56
CA PHE A 102 -2.66 18.58 20.56
C PHE A 102 -2.15 17.23 20.03
N VAL A 103 -3.01 16.22 20.06
CA VAL A 103 -2.72 14.88 19.57
C VAL A 103 -2.29 14.89 18.10
N SER A 104 -2.80 15.83 17.30
CA SER A 104 -2.41 16.03 15.90
C SER A 104 -0.99 16.60 15.69
N GLU A 105 -0.41 17.21 16.74
CA GLU A 105 0.92 17.84 16.67
C GLU A 105 2.02 16.99 17.31
N SER A 106 1.64 16.23 18.33
CA SER A 106 2.53 15.21 18.87
C SER A 106 2.50 14.07 17.84
N ARG A 107 3.46 13.88 17.02
CA ARG A 107 3.60 12.63 16.21
C ARG A 107 3.69 11.36 17.10
N GLU A 108 3.16 11.44 18.30
CA GLU A 108 3.17 10.47 19.39
C GLU A 108 1.85 9.71 19.52
N VAL A 109 0.93 9.80 18.57
CA VAL A 109 -0.17 8.82 18.49
C VAL A 109 0.46 7.54 17.97
N VAL A 110 1.12 6.87 18.88
CA VAL A 110 1.64 5.53 18.65
C VAL A 110 0.54 4.58 19.07
N LEU A 111 0.24 3.62 18.21
CA LEU A 111 -0.60 2.50 18.60
C LEU A 111 0.06 1.83 19.81
N SER A 112 -0.54 1.93 20.98
CA SER A 112 0.00 1.34 22.20
C SER A 112 -0.55 -0.06 22.36
N TRP A 113 0.27 -1.07 22.10
CA TRP A 113 -0.02 -2.46 22.42
C TRP A 113 1.10 -3.05 23.31
N PRO A 114 0.80 -4.00 24.17
CA PRO A 114 1.72 -4.45 25.22
C PRO A 114 3.02 -5.09 24.69
N TYR A 115 3.00 -5.60 23.47
CA TYR A 115 4.13 -6.37 22.89
C TYR A 115 4.88 -5.63 21.78
N LYS A 116 4.66 -4.32 21.60
CA LYS A 116 5.22 -3.56 20.47
C LYS A 116 6.76 -3.59 20.37
N ASP A 117 7.45 -3.75 21.48
CA ASP A 117 8.91 -3.78 21.57
C ASP A 117 9.44 -5.22 21.76
N CYS A 118 8.61 -6.22 21.47
CA CYS A 118 8.95 -7.63 21.58
C CYS A 118 9.00 -8.29 20.21
N MET A 119 9.64 -9.45 20.16
CA MET A 119 9.55 -10.37 19.02
C MET A 119 8.70 -11.58 19.43
N LEU A 120 7.73 -11.91 18.58
CA LEU A 120 6.89 -13.09 18.76
C LEU A 120 7.55 -14.30 18.09
N GLU A 121 7.87 -15.33 18.89
CA GLU A 121 8.35 -16.60 18.40
C GLU A 121 7.17 -17.47 17.92
N GLY A 122 7.16 -17.77 16.62
CA GLY A 122 6.08 -18.57 16.01
C GLY A 122 4.83 -17.76 15.68
N GLY A 123 3.64 -18.34 15.88
CA GLY A 123 2.34 -17.69 15.71
C GLY A 123 1.64 -17.99 14.38
N GLN A 124 2.30 -18.66 13.42
CA GLN A 124 1.76 -18.85 12.07
C GLN A 124 0.92 -20.14 11.92
N THR A 125 1.15 -21.16 12.74
CA THR A 125 0.43 -22.43 12.63
C THR A 125 -0.81 -22.49 13.55
N LYS A 126 -1.76 -23.40 13.26
CA LYS A 126 -2.90 -23.66 14.14
C LYS A 126 -2.50 -24.23 15.51
N GLU A 127 -1.41 -24.93 15.57
CA GLU A 127 -0.84 -25.46 16.82
C GLU A 127 -0.35 -24.30 17.70
N ASP A 128 0.21 -23.25 17.10
CA ASP A 128 0.66 -22.05 17.83
C ASP A 128 -0.51 -21.31 18.51
N ALA A 129 -1.70 -21.31 17.91
CA ALA A 129 -2.90 -20.71 18.51
C ALA A 129 -3.33 -21.38 19.82
N LYS A 130 -2.91 -22.64 20.06
CA LYS A 130 -3.24 -23.43 21.28
C LYS A 130 -2.16 -23.36 22.34
N ARG A 131 -1.01 -22.75 22.07
CA ARG A 131 0.12 -22.61 22.98
C ARG A 131 0.13 -21.23 23.61
N ASN A 132 0.83 -21.10 24.74
CA ASN A 132 1.18 -19.78 25.24
C ASN A 132 2.14 -19.12 24.26
N GLU A 133 1.81 -17.91 23.82
CA GLU A 133 2.67 -17.11 22.95
C GLU A 133 3.97 -16.78 23.68
N VAL A 134 5.10 -16.94 23.00
CA VAL A 134 6.42 -16.62 23.54
C VAL A 134 6.92 -15.33 22.91
N PHE A 135 7.08 -14.31 23.75
CA PHE A 135 7.58 -13.00 23.36
C PHE A 135 8.98 -12.77 23.92
N TRP A 136 9.91 -12.39 23.04
CA TRP A 136 11.24 -11.97 23.42
C TRP A 136 11.33 -10.46 23.44
N ASN A 137 11.55 -9.88 24.62
CA ASN A 137 11.77 -8.43 24.73
C ASN A 137 13.23 -8.11 24.36
N GLU A 138 13.44 -7.26 23.33
CA GLU A 138 14.78 -6.92 22.83
C GLU A 138 15.68 -6.30 23.91
N THR A 139 15.12 -5.60 24.88
CA THR A 139 15.88 -4.97 25.97
C THR A 139 16.27 -5.97 27.07
N LEU A 140 15.43 -6.96 27.33
CA LEU A 140 15.64 -7.93 28.42
C LEU A 140 16.32 -9.22 27.96
N ALA A 141 16.20 -9.57 26.70
CA ALA A 141 16.75 -10.80 26.12
C ALA A 141 17.44 -10.56 24.77
N PRO A 142 18.39 -9.60 24.65
CA PRO A 142 19.01 -9.23 23.38
C PRO A 142 19.74 -10.39 22.72
N ASP A 143 20.40 -11.26 23.48
CA ASP A 143 21.13 -12.42 22.96
C ASP A 143 20.16 -13.44 22.33
N GLU A 144 19.02 -13.68 22.92
CA GLU A 144 18.01 -14.60 22.37
C GLU A 144 17.36 -14.02 21.11
N VAL A 145 17.07 -12.72 21.10
CA VAL A 145 16.58 -12.02 19.89
C VAL A 145 17.61 -12.08 18.77
N ASN A 146 18.88 -11.83 19.07
CA ASN A 146 19.96 -11.93 18.09
C ASN A 146 20.07 -13.35 17.52
N ARG A 147 20.05 -14.40 18.37
CA ARG A 147 20.07 -15.81 17.94
C ARG A 147 18.87 -16.13 17.04
N LEU A 148 17.68 -15.64 17.38
CA LEU A 148 16.47 -15.84 16.57
C LEU A 148 16.64 -15.21 15.18
N THR A 149 17.19 -14.00 15.11
CA THR A 149 17.28 -13.20 13.88
C THR A 149 18.60 -13.37 13.11
N GLU A 150 19.56 -14.11 13.63
CA GLU A 150 20.77 -14.46 12.89
C GLU A 150 20.43 -15.22 11.61
N PRO A 151 21.16 -14.98 10.50
CA PRO A 151 20.95 -15.69 9.24
C PRO A 151 21.07 -17.21 9.44
N LYS A 152 20.05 -17.94 9.02
CA LYS A 152 20.02 -19.42 9.06
C LYS A 152 20.55 -20.00 7.75
N VAL A 153 21.09 -21.20 7.83
CA VAL A 153 21.51 -21.96 6.66
C VAL A 153 20.27 -22.64 6.06
N PHE A 154 20.07 -22.44 4.76
CA PHE A 154 19.10 -23.23 4.01
C PHE A 154 19.65 -24.60 3.68
N SER A 155 18.81 -25.61 3.63
CA SER A 155 19.14 -26.99 3.32
C SER A 155 18.10 -27.61 2.38
N ASN A 156 18.33 -28.83 1.92
CA ASN A 156 17.41 -29.58 1.06
C ASN A 156 17.07 -28.84 -0.24
N PHE A 157 18.10 -28.34 -0.91
CA PHE A 157 17.90 -27.60 -2.17
C PHE A 157 17.38 -28.53 -3.27
N LYS A 158 16.29 -28.10 -3.88
CA LYS A 158 15.68 -28.76 -5.04
C LYS A 158 15.48 -27.74 -6.14
N ARG A 159 15.83 -28.11 -7.36
CA ARG A 159 15.55 -27.30 -8.55
C ARG A 159 14.39 -27.92 -9.32
N TYR A 160 13.49 -27.08 -9.77
CA TYR A 160 12.36 -27.44 -10.61
C TYR A 160 12.52 -26.76 -11.96
N ASP A 161 12.51 -27.53 -13.04
CA ASP A 161 12.58 -27.08 -14.42
C ASP A 161 11.65 -27.93 -15.31
N LYS A 162 11.77 -27.80 -16.64
CA LYS A 162 10.96 -28.58 -17.59
C LYS A 162 11.22 -30.09 -17.56
N GLU A 163 12.37 -30.50 -17.07
CA GLU A 163 12.77 -31.89 -16.95
C GLU A 163 12.31 -32.53 -15.63
N GLY A 164 11.87 -31.69 -14.67
CA GLY A 164 11.31 -32.15 -13.41
C GLY A 164 12.02 -31.58 -12.17
N GLU A 165 12.07 -32.40 -11.11
CA GLU A 165 12.71 -32.09 -9.83
C GLU A 165 14.13 -32.68 -9.79
N HIS A 166 15.11 -31.84 -9.40
CA HIS A 166 16.52 -32.22 -9.28
C HIS A 166 17.08 -31.77 -7.92
N GLN A 167 17.89 -32.62 -7.31
CA GLN A 167 18.70 -32.24 -6.16
C GLN A 167 19.88 -31.39 -6.63
N VAL A 168 20.15 -30.28 -5.92
CA VAL A 168 21.27 -29.38 -6.23
C VAL A 168 22.02 -29.01 -4.96
N GLU A 169 23.33 -28.82 -5.08
CA GLU A 169 24.17 -28.42 -3.95
C GLU A 169 24.37 -26.92 -3.85
N HIS A 170 24.21 -26.19 -4.97
CA HIS A 170 24.45 -24.78 -5.05
C HIS A 170 23.33 -24.05 -5.79
N LEU A 171 23.01 -22.85 -5.33
CA LEU A 171 22.07 -21.94 -5.98
C LEU A 171 22.81 -20.91 -6.82
N SER A 172 22.33 -20.66 -8.03
CA SER A 172 22.82 -19.56 -8.86
C SER A 172 22.19 -18.24 -8.41
N ASP A 173 22.85 -17.12 -8.72
CA ASP A 173 22.36 -15.77 -8.35
C ASP A 173 21.11 -15.33 -9.12
N THR A 174 20.79 -16.02 -10.20
CA THR A 174 19.66 -15.70 -11.09
C THR A 174 18.43 -16.56 -10.85
N GLU A 175 18.50 -17.55 -9.97
CA GLU A 175 17.38 -18.46 -9.69
C GLU A 175 16.27 -17.77 -8.91
N ASN A 176 15.04 -18.19 -9.18
CA ASN A 176 13.88 -17.88 -8.37
C ASN A 176 13.84 -18.81 -7.16
N LEU A 177 13.36 -18.33 -6.03
CA LEU A 177 13.42 -19.10 -4.78
C LEU A 177 12.02 -19.30 -4.20
N ILE A 178 11.76 -20.54 -3.77
CA ILE A 178 10.68 -20.86 -2.84
C ILE A 178 11.30 -21.42 -1.57
N ILE A 179 11.09 -20.74 -0.46
CA ILE A 179 11.65 -21.09 0.83
C ILE A 179 10.55 -21.68 1.70
N LYS A 180 10.69 -22.93 2.11
CA LYS A 180 9.78 -23.57 3.05
C LYS A 180 10.27 -23.35 4.47
N GLY A 181 9.49 -22.61 5.28
CA GLY A 181 9.82 -22.34 6.66
C GLY A 181 9.23 -21.05 7.20
N ASN A 182 9.60 -20.73 8.44
CA ASN A 182 9.14 -19.52 9.11
C ASN A 182 9.63 -18.26 8.36
N ASN A 183 8.70 -17.41 7.98
CA ASN A 183 8.99 -16.22 7.16
C ASN A 183 9.84 -15.18 7.89
N LEU A 184 9.74 -15.02 9.22
CA LEU A 184 10.61 -14.12 9.97
C LEU A 184 12.08 -14.54 9.86
N LEU A 185 12.37 -15.83 10.05
CA LEU A 185 13.72 -16.38 9.95
C LEU A 185 14.25 -16.29 8.51
N ALA A 186 13.39 -16.58 7.53
CA ALA A 186 13.73 -16.47 6.12
C ALA A 186 14.08 -15.03 5.74
N LEU A 187 13.26 -14.05 6.13
CA LEU A 187 13.50 -12.63 5.85
C LEU A 187 14.84 -12.15 6.43
N HIS A 188 15.16 -12.53 7.68
CA HIS A 188 16.45 -12.19 8.28
C HIS A 188 17.63 -12.84 7.56
N SER A 189 17.48 -14.09 7.12
CA SER A 189 18.51 -14.83 6.35
C SER A 189 18.72 -14.22 4.96
N LEU A 190 17.67 -13.74 4.31
CA LEU A 190 17.74 -13.10 3.01
C LEU A 190 18.46 -11.75 3.02
N LYS A 191 18.49 -11.02 4.14
CA LYS A 191 19.13 -9.70 4.24
C LYS A 191 20.59 -9.71 3.78
N LYS A 192 21.36 -10.76 4.08
CA LYS A 192 22.78 -10.83 3.71
C LYS A 192 23.00 -10.71 2.20
N LYS A 193 22.07 -11.25 1.39
CA LYS A 193 22.22 -11.30 -0.08
C LYS A 193 21.31 -10.30 -0.79
N TYR A 194 20.11 -10.04 -0.28
CA TYR A 194 19.06 -9.34 -1.01
C TYR A 194 18.67 -7.98 -0.41
N ALA A 195 19.39 -7.48 0.62
CA ALA A 195 19.14 -6.14 1.16
C ALA A 195 19.18 -5.08 0.05
N GLY A 196 18.16 -4.24 -0.03
CA GLY A 196 18.06 -3.17 -1.02
C GLY A 196 17.83 -3.61 -2.47
N GLN A 197 17.44 -4.87 -2.73
CA GLN A 197 17.29 -5.39 -4.11
C GLN A 197 15.83 -5.68 -4.52
N VAL A 198 14.93 -5.81 -3.58
CA VAL A 198 13.52 -6.15 -3.87
C VAL A 198 12.80 -4.92 -4.42
N LYS A 199 12.20 -5.05 -5.60
CA LYS A 199 11.43 -3.97 -6.24
C LYS A 199 9.99 -3.94 -5.77
N LEU A 200 9.37 -5.08 -5.58
CA LEU A 200 7.99 -5.22 -5.14
C LEU A 200 7.87 -6.27 -4.04
N ILE A 201 7.23 -5.89 -2.95
CA ILE A 201 6.69 -6.84 -1.97
C ILE A 201 5.17 -6.84 -2.12
N TYR A 202 4.59 -8.01 -2.29
CA TYR A 202 3.15 -8.22 -2.15
C TYR A 202 2.93 -9.26 -1.08
N ILE A 203 2.04 -9.00 -0.13
CA ILE A 203 1.67 -9.97 0.90
C ILE A 203 0.17 -9.99 1.13
N ASP A 204 -0.31 -11.18 1.45
CA ASP A 204 -1.66 -11.52 1.86
C ASP A 204 -1.58 -12.24 3.22
N PRO A 205 -1.36 -11.47 4.32
CA PRO A 205 -1.19 -12.07 5.65
C PRO A 205 -2.51 -12.62 6.19
N PRO A 206 -2.51 -13.38 7.31
CA PRO A 206 -3.74 -13.74 8.01
C PRO A 206 -4.58 -12.50 8.35
N TYR A 207 -5.87 -12.51 8.03
CA TYR A 207 -6.76 -11.34 8.23
C TYR A 207 -7.25 -11.17 9.68
N ASN A 208 -6.96 -12.16 10.51
CA ASN A 208 -7.38 -12.19 11.91
C ASN A 208 -8.91 -12.14 12.10
N THR A 209 -9.62 -12.89 11.25
CA THR A 209 -11.09 -12.93 11.23
C THR A 209 -11.69 -13.80 12.35
N GLY A 210 -10.87 -14.57 13.04
CA GLY A 210 -11.31 -15.55 14.03
C GLY A 210 -11.93 -16.81 13.41
N SER A 211 -11.75 -17.03 12.11
CA SER A 211 -12.32 -18.17 11.39
C SER A 211 -11.42 -19.41 11.49
N ASP A 212 -12.01 -20.54 11.91
CA ASP A 212 -11.32 -21.84 11.92
C ASP A 212 -11.18 -22.51 10.54
N GLU A 213 -11.66 -21.86 9.47
CA GLU A 213 -11.67 -22.42 8.12
C GLU A 213 -10.29 -22.43 7.43
N PHE A 214 -9.34 -21.66 7.95
CA PHE A 214 -7.99 -21.54 7.37
C PHE A 214 -7.03 -22.62 7.91
N GLY A 215 -6.03 -22.96 7.13
CA GLY A 215 -4.94 -23.86 7.50
C GLY A 215 -3.92 -23.27 8.48
N TYR A 216 -4.00 -21.95 8.74
CA TYR A 216 -3.10 -21.17 9.59
C TYR A 216 -3.85 -20.55 10.78
N ASN A 217 -3.11 -19.93 11.72
CA ASN A 217 -3.70 -19.19 12.83
C ASN A 217 -4.35 -17.89 12.33
N ASP A 218 -5.66 -17.75 12.53
CA ASP A 218 -6.45 -16.56 12.18
C ASP A 218 -7.22 -16.01 13.38
N SER A 219 -6.75 -16.30 14.59
CA SER A 219 -7.39 -15.94 15.86
C SER A 219 -6.37 -15.37 16.84
N PHE A 220 -5.65 -14.35 16.42
CA PHE A 220 -4.79 -13.56 17.28
C PHE A 220 -5.60 -12.52 18.06
N ASN A 221 -5.13 -12.11 19.24
CA ASN A 221 -5.49 -10.79 19.70
C ASN A 221 -4.75 -9.71 18.89
N HIS A 222 -5.29 -8.50 18.81
CA HIS A 222 -4.71 -7.42 18.00
C HIS A 222 -3.23 -7.12 18.34
N SER A 223 -2.86 -7.19 19.63
CA SER A 223 -1.47 -6.94 20.05
C SER A 223 -0.51 -7.98 19.53
N SER A 224 -0.86 -9.26 19.61
CA SER A 224 -0.03 -10.35 19.09
C SER A 224 0.07 -10.29 17.57
N TRP A 225 -1.05 -10.04 16.90
CA TRP A 225 -1.08 -9.90 15.44
C TRP A 225 -0.21 -8.73 14.95
N LEU A 226 -0.31 -7.58 15.62
CA LEU A 226 0.53 -6.42 15.30
C LEU A 226 2.01 -6.70 15.53
N THR A 227 2.37 -7.39 16.61
CA THR A 227 3.76 -7.79 16.88
C THR A 227 4.25 -8.77 15.82
N PHE A 228 3.44 -9.76 15.46
CA PHE A 228 3.71 -10.70 14.37
C PHE A 228 4.01 -9.97 13.05
N MET A 229 3.18 -8.99 12.67
CA MET A 229 3.35 -8.21 11.45
C MET A 229 4.52 -7.24 11.53
N LYS A 230 4.70 -6.53 12.67
CA LYS A 230 5.80 -5.57 12.87
C LYS A 230 7.15 -6.19 12.59
N ASN A 231 7.47 -7.31 13.24
CA ASN A 231 8.76 -7.96 13.11
C ASN A 231 9.08 -8.32 11.64
N ARG A 232 8.08 -8.76 10.89
CA ARG A 232 8.19 -9.16 9.49
C ARG A 232 8.32 -7.97 8.55
N LEU A 233 7.51 -6.94 8.76
CA LEU A 233 7.50 -5.72 7.93
C LEU A 233 8.80 -4.92 8.08
N GLU A 234 9.35 -4.82 9.29
CA GLU A 234 10.65 -4.19 9.54
C GLU A 234 11.79 -4.94 8.81
N ALA A 235 11.80 -6.28 8.89
CA ALA A 235 12.75 -7.09 8.15
C ALA A 235 12.58 -6.96 6.63
N ALA A 236 11.34 -6.95 6.14
CA ALA A 236 11.00 -6.82 4.74
C ALA A 236 11.37 -5.45 4.15
N ARG A 237 11.17 -4.36 4.93
CA ARG A 237 11.58 -3.01 4.52
C ARG A 237 13.07 -2.91 4.20
N MET A 238 13.92 -3.66 4.93
CA MET A 238 15.37 -3.68 4.66
C MET A 238 15.71 -4.35 3.33
N LEU A 239 14.86 -5.25 2.84
CA LEU A 239 15.05 -5.91 1.55
C LEU A 239 14.64 -5.03 0.36
N LEU A 240 13.72 -4.07 0.56
CA LEU A 240 13.27 -3.17 -0.50
C LEU A 240 14.40 -2.28 -1.02
N SER A 241 14.48 -2.15 -2.33
CA SER A 241 15.27 -1.11 -2.99
C SER A 241 14.69 0.28 -2.70
N ASP A 242 15.48 1.33 -2.92
CA ASP A 242 15.01 2.70 -2.68
C ASP A 242 13.84 3.11 -3.58
N GLU A 243 13.75 2.51 -4.77
CA GLU A 243 12.60 2.63 -5.69
C GLU A 243 11.53 1.55 -5.45
N GLY A 244 11.65 0.77 -4.38
CA GLY A 244 10.77 -0.36 -4.09
C GLY A 244 9.47 0.04 -3.43
N CYS A 245 8.50 -0.87 -3.49
CA CYS A 245 7.18 -0.68 -2.90
C CYS A 245 6.63 -1.96 -2.27
N ILE A 246 5.64 -1.79 -1.40
CA ILE A 246 4.92 -2.88 -0.74
C ILE A 246 3.42 -2.70 -0.90
N PHE A 247 2.74 -3.80 -1.17
CA PHE A 247 1.28 -3.94 -1.16
C PHE A 247 0.89 -4.95 -0.09
N VAL A 248 0.09 -4.51 0.86
CA VAL A 248 -0.44 -5.35 1.93
C VAL A 248 -1.93 -5.50 1.71
N HIS A 249 -2.36 -6.71 1.36
CA HIS A 249 -3.76 -7.03 1.14
C HIS A 249 -4.39 -7.46 2.46
N ILE A 250 -5.51 -6.90 2.83
CA ILE A 250 -6.17 -7.12 4.12
C ILE A 250 -7.68 -6.85 3.99
N ASP A 251 -8.48 -7.40 4.88
CA ASP A 251 -9.88 -7.03 5.03
C ASP A 251 -10.07 -5.90 6.08
N HIS A 252 -11.31 -5.62 6.43
CA HIS A 252 -11.66 -4.52 7.34
C HIS A 252 -11.26 -4.78 8.80
N HIS A 253 -11.02 -6.05 9.24
CA HIS A 253 -10.75 -6.38 10.65
C HIS A 253 -9.47 -5.72 11.16
N GLU A 254 -8.38 -5.79 10.39
CA GLU A 254 -7.09 -5.24 10.78
C GLU A 254 -6.65 -4.01 9.96
N LEU A 255 -7.49 -3.52 9.04
CA LEU A 255 -7.16 -2.42 8.12
C LEU A 255 -6.58 -1.19 8.83
N PHE A 256 -7.24 -0.71 9.88
CA PHE A 256 -6.83 0.51 10.57
C PHE A 256 -5.58 0.29 11.41
N TYR A 257 -5.45 -0.88 12.01
CA TYR A 257 -4.30 -1.24 12.84
C TYR A 257 -3.04 -1.43 12.01
N ILE A 258 -3.11 -2.22 10.92
CA ILE A 258 -1.96 -2.39 10.01
C ILE A 258 -1.60 -1.09 9.29
N GLY A 259 -2.59 -0.26 8.96
CA GLY A 259 -2.36 1.06 8.37
C GLY A 259 -1.51 1.95 9.28
N THR A 260 -1.82 2.00 10.57
CA THR A 260 -1.05 2.74 11.57
C THR A 260 0.36 2.15 11.75
N LEU A 261 0.47 0.82 11.75
CA LEU A 261 1.76 0.13 11.82
C LEU A 261 2.64 0.44 10.60
N LEU A 262 2.08 0.40 9.39
CA LEU A 262 2.78 0.76 8.16
C LEU A 262 3.21 2.22 8.15
N ASP A 263 2.38 3.14 8.64
CA ASP A 263 2.74 4.56 8.83
C ASP A 263 3.95 4.70 9.75
N SER A 264 4.07 3.89 10.82
CA SER A 264 5.20 3.92 11.74
C SER A 264 6.48 3.31 11.14
N ILE A 265 6.38 2.28 10.30
CA ILE A 265 7.53 1.57 9.72
C ILE A 265 8.05 2.28 8.46
N PHE A 266 7.15 2.66 7.55
CA PHE A 266 7.49 3.21 6.24
C PHE A 266 7.51 4.74 6.21
N GLY A 267 6.80 5.41 7.12
CA GLY A 267 6.55 6.84 7.13
C GLY A 267 5.24 7.20 6.40
N VAL A 268 4.46 8.12 6.98
CA VAL A 268 3.18 8.59 6.42
C VAL A 268 3.37 9.21 5.03
N GLU A 269 4.50 9.89 4.82
CA GLU A 269 4.87 10.53 3.56
C GLU A 269 5.07 9.53 2.41
N ASN A 270 5.38 8.27 2.74
CA ASN A 270 5.59 7.19 1.78
C ASN A 270 4.32 6.38 1.48
N LYS A 271 3.21 6.70 2.12
CA LYS A 271 1.89 6.18 1.75
C LYS A 271 1.52 6.69 0.37
N VAL A 272 1.18 5.77 -0.53
CA VAL A 272 0.71 6.11 -1.87
C VAL A 272 -0.80 6.12 -1.92
N GLN A 273 -1.44 4.99 -1.53
CA GLN A 273 -2.89 4.82 -1.64
C GLN A 273 -3.42 3.72 -0.72
N VAL A 274 -4.70 3.82 -0.39
CA VAL A 274 -5.53 2.72 0.10
C VAL A 274 -6.47 2.35 -1.03
N ILE A 275 -6.39 1.12 -1.51
CA ILE A 275 -7.15 0.62 -2.65
C ILE A 275 -8.26 -0.28 -2.14
N SER A 276 -9.50 -0.03 -2.57
CA SER A 276 -10.64 -0.89 -2.29
C SER A 276 -10.84 -1.87 -3.44
N VAL A 277 -10.80 -3.17 -3.16
CA VAL A 277 -10.96 -4.24 -4.15
C VAL A 277 -12.29 -4.92 -3.94
N LYS A 278 -13.13 -4.93 -4.96
CA LYS A 278 -14.40 -5.67 -4.91
C LYS A 278 -14.14 -7.16 -5.10
N THR A 279 -14.42 -7.96 -4.07
CA THR A 279 -14.13 -9.40 -4.03
C THR A 279 -15.38 -10.28 -4.16
N ALA A 280 -16.55 -9.72 -3.88
CA ALA A 280 -17.80 -10.46 -3.88
C ALA A 280 -18.99 -9.65 -4.44
N THR A 281 -20.07 -10.35 -4.72
CA THR A 281 -21.38 -9.78 -5.00
C THR A 281 -22.34 -10.18 -3.87
N PRO A 282 -23.28 -9.30 -3.46
CA PRO A 282 -24.30 -9.66 -2.49
C PRO A 282 -25.10 -10.88 -2.94
N ALA A 283 -25.03 -11.97 -2.20
CA ALA A 283 -25.80 -13.20 -2.46
C ALA A 283 -25.99 -14.04 -1.19
N GLY A 284 -27.11 -14.78 -1.11
CA GLY A 284 -27.37 -15.78 -0.09
C GLY A 284 -27.49 -15.21 1.33
N PHE A 285 -26.94 -15.93 2.29
CA PHE A 285 -27.03 -15.62 3.73
C PHE A 285 -26.34 -14.30 4.17
N LYS A 286 -25.50 -13.70 3.34
CA LYS A 286 -24.89 -12.38 3.60
C LYS A 286 -25.93 -11.26 3.69
N THR A 287 -27.16 -11.49 3.26
CA THR A 287 -28.25 -10.50 3.30
C THR A 287 -28.88 -10.34 4.69
N VAL A 288 -28.46 -11.09 5.68
CA VAL A 288 -28.99 -11.07 7.06
C VAL A 288 -28.21 -10.12 7.98
N ASN A 289 -27.16 -9.48 7.50
CA ASN A 289 -26.37 -8.54 8.30
C ASN A 289 -27.17 -7.28 8.67
N PRO A 290 -26.97 -6.74 9.89
CA PRO A 290 -27.67 -5.54 10.36
C PRO A 290 -27.23 -4.23 9.68
N GLY A 291 -26.31 -4.28 8.73
CA GLY A 291 -25.74 -3.15 7.99
C GLY A 291 -25.50 -3.49 6.51
N PRO A 292 -24.82 -2.60 5.77
CA PRO A 292 -24.38 -2.89 4.40
C PRO A 292 -23.56 -4.17 4.33
N ILE A 293 -23.69 -4.89 3.22
CA ILE A 293 -23.00 -6.17 3.02
C ILE A 293 -21.55 -5.91 2.63
N ASP A 294 -20.60 -6.56 3.33
CA ASP A 294 -19.18 -6.51 3.00
C ASP A 294 -18.90 -7.27 1.69
N VAL A 295 -18.40 -6.53 0.72
CA VAL A 295 -18.05 -7.05 -0.61
C VAL A 295 -16.66 -6.59 -1.04
N THR A 296 -15.88 -5.98 -0.13
CA THR A 296 -14.58 -5.39 -0.43
C THR A 296 -13.50 -5.89 0.52
N GLU A 297 -12.30 -6.04 -0.03
CA GLU A 297 -11.04 -6.11 0.68
C GLU A 297 -10.22 -4.87 0.35
N TYR A 298 -9.10 -4.67 1.04
CA TYR A 298 -8.30 -3.47 0.91
C TYR A 298 -6.85 -3.80 0.63
N ILE A 299 -6.19 -2.95 -0.12
CA ILE A 299 -4.75 -3.03 -0.34
C ILE A 299 -4.12 -1.72 0.10
N LEU A 300 -3.21 -1.81 1.06
CA LEU A 300 -2.40 -0.69 1.52
C LEU A 300 -1.13 -0.64 0.67
N PHE A 301 -0.93 0.46 -0.04
CA PHE A 301 0.18 0.67 -0.94
C PHE A 301 1.16 1.72 -0.37
N TYR A 302 2.38 1.28 -0.08
CA TYR A 302 3.47 2.12 0.39
C TYR A 302 4.71 1.95 -0.48
N THR A 303 5.56 2.96 -0.48
CA THR A 303 6.89 2.92 -1.09
C THR A 303 7.96 2.98 0.00
N LYS A 304 9.18 2.53 -0.30
CA LYS A 304 10.31 2.79 0.61
C LYS A 304 10.65 4.28 0.65
N HIS A 305 10.71 4.91 -0.55
CA HIS A 305 10.90 6.36 -0.73
C HIS A 305 10.04 6.84 -1.90
N LYS A 306 9.00 7.60 -1.60
CA LYS A 306 7.99 8.04 -2.59
C LYS A 306 8.59 8.86 -3.75
N ASN A 307 9.59 9.68 -3.45
CA ASN A 307 10.23 10.52 -4.46
C ASN A 307 11.10 9.73 -5.46
N SER A 308 11.57 8.55 -5.07
CA SER A 308 12.37 7.67 -5.94
C SER A 308 11.51 6.69 -6.73
N PHE A 309 10.27 6.45 -6.28
CA PHE A 309 9.37 5.48 -6.89
C PHE A 309 8.79 5.98 -8.21
N LYS A 310 8.78 5.10 -9.22
CA LYS A 310 8.20 5.38 -10.54
C LYS A 310 6.98 4.50 -10.78
N PHE A 311 5.81 5.13 -10.79
CA PHE A 311 4.55 4.47 -11.09
C PHE A 311 4.28 4.43 -12.59
N LYS A 312 3.94 3.26 -13.13
CA LYS A 312 3.47 3.13 -14.51
C LYS A 312 1.96 3.29 -14.55
N LYS A 313 1.49 4.22 -15.37
CA LYS A 313 0.05 4.41 -15.55
C LYS A 313 -0.61 3.11 -16.03
N ALA A 314 -1.59 2.66 -15.30
CA ALA A 314 -2.41 1.51 -15.65
C ALA A 314 -3.78 1.98 -16.14
N TYR A 315 -4.37 1.22 -17.04
CA TYR A 315 -5.65 1.50 -17.66
C TYR A 315 -6.57 0.29 -17.49
N VAL A 316 -7.87 0.56 -17.34
CA VAL A 316 -8.89 -0.48 -17.23
C VAL A 316 -9.91 -0.35 -18.36
N PRO A 317 -10.38 -1.45 -18.93
CA PRO A 317 -11.46 -1.44 -19.92
C PRO A 317 -12.73 -0.87 -19.30
N VAL A 318 -13.41 0.01 -20.04
CA VAL A 318 -14.67 0.60 -19.64
C VAL A 318 -15.67 0.58 -20.81
N GLY A 319 -16.93 0.77 -20.50
CA GLY A 319 -17.96 0.95 -21.52
C GLY A 319 -17.87 2.30 -22.24
N TYR A 320 -18.74 2.48 -23.22
CA TYR A 320 -18.85 3.74 -23.96
C TYR A 320 -19.21 4.91 -23.02
N ASN A 321 -18.45 5.99 -23.14
CA ASN A 321 -18.71 7.23 -22.40
C ASN A 321 -19.63 8.15 -23.22
N VAL A 322 -20.84 8.37 -22.73
CA VAL A 322 -21.90 9.15 -23.40
C VAL A 322 -21.54 10.63 -23.66
N ASN A 323 -20.52 11.15 -22.99
CA ASN A 323 -20.04 12.51 -23.23
C ASN A 323 -19.35 12.67 -24.60
N TYR A 324 -18.92 11.59 -25.23
CA TYR A 324 -18.40 11.60 -26.59
C TYR A 324 -19.55 11.45 -27.58
N ASN A 325 -20.29 12.51 -27.77
CA ASN A 325 -21.59 12.56 -28.40
C ASN A 325 -21.62 13.27 -29.77
N LEU A 326 -20.49 13.73 -30.27
CA LEU A 326 -20.35 14.38 -31.57
C LEU A 326 -19.42 13.58 -32.47
N VAL A 327 -19.77 13.58 -33.75
CA VAL A 327 -18.91 13.05 -34.83
C VAL A 327 -18.39 14.26 -35.62
N LEU A 328 -17.08 14.37 -35.72
CA LEU A 328 -16.38 15.40 -36.45
C LEU A 328 -16.17 14.96 -37.90
N ASP A 329 -16.66 15.72 -38.83
CA ASP A 329 -16.30 15.60 -40.24
C ASP A 329 -15.19 16.58 -40.56
N LYS A 330 -13.99 16.03 -40.79
CA LYS A 330 -12.75 16.78 -41.06
C LYS A 330 -12.65 17.17 -42.51
N ASN A 331 -12.33 18.42 -42.76
CA ASN A 331 -11.97 18.95 -44.10
C ASN A 331 -10.52 19.42 -44.06
N GLU A 332 -9.87 19.59 -45.21
CA GLU A 332 -8.55 20.19 -45.30
C GLU A 332 -8.49 21.59 -44.67
N ASP A 333 -9.58 22.35 -44.83
CA ASP A 333 -9.78 23.65 -44.18
C ASP A 333 -10.48 23.44 -42.84
N ILE A 334 -9.78 23.71 -41.74
CA ILE A 334 -10.33 23.56 -40.37
C ILE A 334 -11.58 24.42 -40.13
N LEU A 335 -11.73 25.53 -40.85
CA LEU A 335 -12.91 26.40 -40.74
C LEU A 335 -14.18 25.73 -41.28
N LYS A 336 -14.03 24.68 -42.10
CA LYS A 336 -15.14 23.88 -42.66
C LYS A 336 -15.44 22.60 -41.90
N TRP A 337 -14.79 22.38 -40.76
CA TRP A 337 -15.09 21.24 -39.93
C TRP A 337 -16.51 21.30 -39.42
N THR A 338 -17.27 20.23 -39.60
CA THR A 338 -18.66 20.12 -39.16
C THR A 338 -18.84 19.05 -38.08
N PHE A 339 -19.89 19.20 -37.29
CA PHE A 339 -20.21 18.27 -36.20
C PHE A 339 -21.61 17.73 -36.35
N THR A 340 -21.73 16.42 -36.28
CA THR A 340 -23.04 15.72 -36.32
C THR A 340 -23.24 15.00 -34.99
N PRO A 341 -24.40 15.07 -34.33
CA PRO A 341 -24.68 14.24 -33.17
C PRO A 341 -24.46 12.76 -33.48
N ILE A 342 -23.73 12.06 -32.60
CA ILE A 342 -23.34 10.65 -32.84
C ILE A 342 -24.55 9.74 -33.11
N LYS A 343 -25.69 10.02 -32.48
CA LYS A 343 -26.93 9.30 -32.72
C LYS A 343 -27.37 9.41 -34.20
N ASP A 344 -27.31 10.62 -34.76
CA ASP A 344 -27.77 10.87 -36.11
C ASP A 344 -26.78 10.29 -37.13
N ALA A 345 -25.49 10.39 -36.89
CA ALA A 345 -24.46 9.75 -37.70
C ALA A 345 -24.59 8.21 -37.69
N MET A 346 -24.86 7.61 -36.53
CA MET A 346 -25.14 6.17 -36.41
C MET A 346 -26.41 5.76 -37.17
N LEU A 347 -27.51 6.52 -37.06
CA LEU A 347 -28.73 6.23 -37.79
C LEU A 347 -28.49 6.27 -39.30
N GLN A 348 -27.80 7.30 -39.79
CA GLN A 348 -27.43 7.41 -41.22
C GLN A 348 -26.57 6.24 -41.68
N SER A 349 -25.63 5.77 -40.89
CA SER A 349 -24.78 4.62 -41.23
C SER A 349 -25.58 3.32 -41.34
N LEU A 350 -26.72 3.23 -40.66
CA LEU A 350 -27.66 2.10 -40.74
C LEU A 350 -28.74 2.28 -41.83
N GLY A 351 -28.71 3.38 -42.57
CA GLY A 351 -29.65 3.68 -43.64
C GLY A 351 -30.99 4.28 -43.17
N PHE A 352 -31.05 4.75 -41.89
CA PHE A 352 -32.25 5.42 -41.36
C PHE A 352 -32.11 6.94 -41.45
N LYS A 353 -33.17 7.61 -41.87
CA LYS A 353 -33.23 9.09 -41.86
C LYS A 353 -33.66 9.62 -40.50
N THR A 354 -34.43 8.87 -39.74
CA THR A 354 -35.00 9.27 -38.46
C THR A 354 -34.97 8.14 -37.44
N GLU A 355 -34.97 8.50 -36.16
CA GLU A 355 -35.07 7.51 -35.07
C GLU A 355 -36.45 6.78 -35.09
N LYS A 356 -37.47 7.41 -35.69
CA LYS A 356 -38.80 6.80 -35.84
C LYS A 356 -38.72 5.58 -36.76
N GLU A 357 -38.06 5.68 -37.91
CA GLU A 357 -37.86 4.57 -38.84
C GLU A 357 -37.14 3.38 -38.16
N ALA A 358 -36.14 3.66 -37.34
CA ALA A 358 -35.43 2.63 -36.57
C ALA A 358 -36.35 1.96 -35.53
N LYS A 359 -37.18 2.73 -34.84
CA LYS A 359 -38.19 2.21 -33.91
C LYS A 359 -39.24 1.36 -34.59
N ASP A 360 -39.73 1.81 -35.76
CA ASP A 360 -40.72 1.05 -36.54
C ASP A 360 -40.15 -0.30 -37.01
N ARG A 361 -38.82 -0.35 -37.30
CA ARG A 361 -38.15 -1.58 -37.74
C ARG A 361 -37.83 -2.54 -36.59
N TYR A 362 -37.33 -2.03 -35.44
CA TYR A 362 -36.83 -2.86 -34.34
C TYR A 362 -37.81 -2.99 -33.16
N GLY A 363 -38.91 -2.24 -33.17
CA GLY A 363 -39.90 -2.26 -32.09
C GLY A 363 -39.32 -1.95 -30.73
N ASP A 364 -39.79 -2.65 -29.70
CA ASP A 364 -39.34 -2.48 -28.30
C ASP A 364 -37.85 -2.78 -28.10
N MET A 365 -37.24 -3.57 -28.97
CA MET A 365 -35.79 -3.86 -28.91
C MET A 365 -34.93 -2.62 -29.15
N TRP A 366 -35.48 -1.59 -29.83
CA TRP A 366 -34.73 -0.37 -30.13
C TRP A 366 -34.16 0.31 -28.88
N LYS A 367 -34.89 0.31 -27.79
CA LYS A 367 -34.45 0.92 -26.54
C LYS A 367 -33.13 0.32 -26.03
N THR A 368 -32.91 -0.97 -26.16
CA THR A 368 -31.70 -1.69 -25.77
C THR A 368 -30.61 -1.59 -26.85
N LEU A 369 -30.98 -1.81 -28.11
CA LEU A 369 -30.06 -1.81 -29.25
C LEU A 369 -29.41 -0.45 -29.49
N LYS A 370 -30.14 0.64 -29.33
CA LYS A 370 -29.67 2.01 -29.59
C LYS A 370 -28.33 2.31 -28.89
N ASN A 371 -28.25 2.03 -27.61
CA ASN A 371 -27.03 2.32 -26.83
C ASN A 371 -25.86 1.43 -27.27
N GLN A 372 -26.13 0.17 -27.60
CA GLN A 372 -25.09 -0.74 -28.10
C GLN A 372 -24.58 -0.30 -29.48
N LEU A 373 -25.48 0.10 -30.37
CA LEU A 373 -25.13 0.59 -31.70
C LEU A 373 -24.34 1.91 -31.66
N ILE A 374 -24.73 2.83 -30.78
CA ILE A 374 -23.95 4.07 -30.56
C ILE A 374 -22.55 3.73 -30.05
N ALA A 375 -22.41 2.83 -29.05
CA ALA A 375 -21.13 2.40 -28.54
C ALA A 375 -20.24 1.76 -29.61
N GLN A 376 -20.85 0.88 -30.44
CA GLN A 376 -20.16 0.23 -31.56
C GLN A 376 -19.72 1.25 -32.63
N TYR A 377 -20.60 2.20 -32.95
CA TYR A 377 -20.28 3.28 -33.89
C TYR A 377 -19.11 4.13 -33.36
N ALA A 378 -19.17 4.53 -32.09
CA ALA A 378 -18.09 5.30 -31.45
C ALA A 378 -16.76 4.54 -31.48
N PHE A 379 -16.78 3.24 -31.22
CA PHE A 379 -15.59 2.39 -31.24
C PHE A 379 -14.97 2.33 -32.65
N ASN A 380 -15.79 2.11 -33.68
CA ASN A 380 -15.36 1.99 -35.07
C ASN A 380 -14.85 3.31 -35.66
N HIS A 381 -15.38 4.45 -35.17
CA HIS A 381 -15.05 5.79 -35.65
C HIS A 381 -14.34 6.66 -34.60
N ALA A 382 -13.56 6.05 -33.71
CA ALA A 382 -12.97 6.72 -32.55
C ALA A 382 -12.13 7.96 -32.88
N ASP A 383 -11.51 8.01 -34.05
CA ASP A 383 -10.68 9.15 -34.50
C ASP A 383 -11.50 10.38 -34.89
N ASN A 384 -12.79 10.19 -35.14
CA ASN A 384 -13.71 11.26 -35.50
C ASN A 384 -14.77 11.54 -34.41
N VAL A 385 -14.91 10.63 -33.45
CA VAL A 385 -15.85 10.86 -32.32
C VAL A 385 -15.17 11.73 -31.28
N VAL A 386 -15.87 12.82 -30.91
CA VAL A 386 -15.32 13.84 -30.02
C VAL A 386 -16.29 14.24 -28.92
N SER A 387 -15.73 14.83 -27.88
CA SER A 387 -16.44 15.50 -26.81
C SER A 387 -15.91 16.92 -26.66
N VAL A 388 -16.77 17.89 -26.43
CA VAL A 388 -16.40 19.26 -26.04
C VAL A 388 -16.32 19.32 -24.53
N ARG A 389 -15.17 19.70 -23.96
CA ARG A 389 -14.90 19.63 -22.52
C ARG A 389 -14.24 20.90 -22.00
N ASP A 390 -14.51 21.22 -20.74
CA ASP A 390 -13.76 22.20 -19.99
C ASP A 390 -12.47 21.57 -19.44
N PRO A 391 -11.26 22.05 -19.83
CA PRO A 391 -10.02 21.58 -19.25
C PRO A 391 -9.92 21.91 -17.75
N HIS A 392 -9.36 20.98 -16.97
CA HIS A 392 -9.07 21.25 -15.56
C HIS A 392 -7.93 22.27 -15.44
N LYS A 393 -8.14 23.38 -14.69
CA LYS A 393 -7.17 24.47 -14.47
C LYS A 393 -6.56 25.01 -15.78
N PRO A 394 -7.38 25.52 -16.72
CA PRO A 394 -6.86 26.05 -17.99
C PRO A 394 -6.00 27.29 -17.76
N THR A 395 -4.94 27.44 -18.56
CA THR A 395 -4.14 28.67 -18.59
C THR A 395 -4.96 29.82 -19.16
N GLU A 396 -4.57 31.07 -18.91
CA GLU A 396 -5.27 32.25 -19.44
C GLU A 396 -5.37 32.23 -20.97
N LYS A 397 -4.32 31.76 -21.67
CA LYS A 397 -4.34 31.58 -23.12
C LYS A 397 -5.40 30.57 -23.55
N VAL A 398 -5.52 29.42 -22.85
CA VAL A 398 -6.53 28.39 -23.14
C VAL A 398 -7.93 28.95 -22.89
N LYS A 399 -8.17 29.69 -21.80
CA LYS A 399 -9.45 30.36 -21.52
C LYS A 399 -9.82 31.34 -22.65
N SER A 400 -8.86 32.13 -23.13
CA SER A 400 -9.07 33.06 -24.25
C SER A 400 -9.46 32.34 -25.52
N LEU A 401 -8.76 31.23 -25.88
CA LEU A 401 -9.08 30.42 -27.07
C LEU A 401 -10.46 29.76 -26.97
N MET A 402 -10.81 29.26 -25.79
CA MET A 402 -12.15 28.73 -25.55
C MET A 402 -13.23 29.79 -25.75
N LYS A 403 -13.07 31.00 -25.20
CA LYS A 403 -13.98 32.11 -25.39
C LYS A 403 -14.10 32.47 -26.87
N GLN A 404 -12.96 32.65 -27.54
CA GLN A 404 -12.92 32.95 -28.98
C GLN A 404 -13.64 31.90 -29.81
N SER A 405 -13.43 30.59 -29.53
CA SER A 405 -14.08 29.50 -30.26
C SER A 405 -15.63 29.53 -30.14
N LYS A 406 -16.16 30.08 -29.05
CA LYS A 406 -17.59 30.28 -28.88
C LYS A 406 -18.11 31.45 -29.69
N GLU A 407 -17.33 32.53 -29.82
CA GLU A 407 -17.70 33.74 -30.53
C GLU A 407 -17.66 33.54 -32.06
N VAL A 408 -16.64 32.81 -32.55
CA VAL A 408 -16.46 32.62 -34.02
C VAL A 408 -17.27 31.46 -34.60
N GLY A 409 -17.74 30.53 -33.77
CA GLY A 409 -18.59 29.41 -34.19
C GLY A 409 -17.90 28.32 -35.04
N HIS A 410 -16.59 28.40 -35.21
CA HIS A 410 -15.77 27.37 -35.89
C HIS A 410 -14.62 26.87 -35.00
N VAL A 411 -13.94 25.82 -35.44
CA VAL A 411 -12.82 25.23 -34.69
C VAL A 411 -11.60 26.13 -34.74
N ILE A 412 -10.93 26.31 -33.60
CA ILE A 412 -9.65 26.98 -33.47
C ILE A 412 -8.59 25.92 -33.14
N ALA A 413 -7.51 25.86 -33.93
CA ALA A 413 -6.33 25.05 -33.63
C ALA A 413 -5.32 25.87 -32.83
N TYR A 414 -4.66 25.22 -31.89
CA TYR A 414 -3.56 25.78 -31.12
C TYR A 414 -2.44 24.74 -30.98
N GLU A 415 -1.31 25.07 -31.57
CA GLU A 415 -0.09 24.29 -31.43
C GLU A 415 0.62 24.65 -30.14
N LYS A 416 0.93 23.66 -29.31
CA LYS A 416 1.66 23.80 -28.06
C LYS A 416 3.17 23.76 -28.32
N GLU A 417 3.95 24.14 -27.29
CA GLU A 417 5.42 24.13 -27.33
C GLU A 417 6.03 22.74 -27.62
N ASP A 418 5.31 21.68 -27.25
CA ASP A 418 5.69 20.27 -27.48
C ASP A 418 5.31 19.76 -28.89
N GLY A 419 4.81 20.63 -29.77
CA GLY A 419 4.35 20.29 -31.12
C GLY A 419 2.96 19.63 -31.16
N THR A 420 2.29 19.41 -30.03
CA THR A 420 0.93 18.86 -30.03
C THR A 420 -0.10 19.93 -30.36
N VAL A 421 -1.12 19.57 -31.16
CA VAL A 421 -2.20 20.47 -31.55
C VAL A 421 -3.43 20.21 -30.71
N SER A 422 -3.94 21.26 -30.06
CA SER A 422 -5.23 21.25 -29.36
C SER A 422 -6.27 22.02 -30.17
N TYR A 423 -7.49 21.51 -30.17
CA TYR A 423 -8.60 22.09 -30.91
C TYR A 423 -9.66 22.59 -29.93
N PHE A 424 -10.24 23.76 -30.21
CA PHE A 424 -11.29 24.37 -29.40
C PHE A 424 -12.53 24.64 -30.27
N TYR A 425 -13.69 24.32 -29.71
CA TYR A 425 -14.98 24.53 -30.38
C TYR A 425 -16.05 24.82 -29.36
N ASN A 426 -16.96 25.75 -29.67
CA ASN A 426 -18.12 26.14 -28.86
C ASN A 426 -17.78 26.34 -27.36
N GLY A 427 -16.68 26.98 -27.08
CA GLY A 427 -16.27 27.34 -25.72
C GLY A 427 -15.54 26.25 -24.93
N GLY A 428 -15.22 25.11 -25.53
CA GLY A 428 -14.49 24.02 -24.87
C GLY A 428 -13.38 23.42 -25.73
N ALA A 429 -12.56 22.59 -25.15
CA ALA A 429 -11.53 21.82 -25.85
C ALA A 429 -12.11 20.51 -26.43
N LEU A 430 -11.72 20.15 -27.64
CA LEU A 430 -12.10 18.89 -28.26
C LEU A 430 -11.26 17.73 -27.68
N ALA A 431 -11.93 16.75 -27.13
CA ALA A 431 -11.33 15.49 -26.72
C ALA A 431 -11.73 14.39 -27.67
N PHE A 432 -10.74 13.73 -28.31
CA PHE A 432 -10.97 12.63 -29.25
C PHE A 432 -11.16 11.31 -28.52
N TYR A 433 -12.12 10.50 -28.98
CA TYR A 433 -12.39 9.19 -28.37
C TYR A 433 -11.26 8.20 -28.58
N SER A 434 -10.48 8.36 -29.66
CA SER A 434 -9.27 7.57 -29.89
C SER A 434 -8.24 7.71 -28.77
N ASN A 435 -8.19 8.83 -28.05
CA ASN A 435 -7.31 9.02 -26.89
C ASN A 435 -7.69 8.13 -25.70
N LYS A 436 -8.90 7.52 -25.72
CA LYS A 436 -9.38 6.55 -24.74
C LYS A 436 -9.11 5.10 -25.17
N MET A 437 -8.58 4.88 -26.37
CA MET A 437 -8.35 3.54 -26.90
C MET A 437 -6.96 3.05 -26.50
N GLN A 438 -6.91 1.86 -25.89
CA GLN A 438 -5.67 1.14 -25.58
C GLN A 438 -5.79 -0.30 -26.07
N VAL A 439 -4.66 -0.99 -26.13
CA VAL A 439 -4.61 -2.44 -26.35
C VAL A 439 -4.33 -3.09 -25.00
N ILE A 440 -5.27 -3.87 -24.49
CA ILE A 440 -5.15 -4.64 -23.25
C ILE A 440 -5.37 -6.12 -23.60
N ASP A 441 -4.42 -6.97 -23.20
CA ASP A 441 -4.43 -8.41 -23.49
C ASP A 441 -4.58 -8.75 -25.00
N GLY A 442 -4.04 -7.88 -25.87
CA GLY A 442 -4.08 -8.02 -27.33
C GLY A 442 -5.37 -7.50 -27.99
N GLU A 443 -6.35 -7.05 -27.22
CA GLU A 443 -7.61 -6.51 -27.72
C GLU A 443 -7.65 -4.97 -27.59
N ARG A 444 -8.10 -4.31 -28.67
CA ARG A 444 -8.35 -2.87 -28.64
C ARG A 444 -9.62 -2.60 -27.85
N CYS A 445 -9.54 -1.79 -26.83
CA CYS A 445 -10.68 -1.45 -25.96
C CYS A 445 -10.67 0.02 -25.55
N VAL A 446 -11.82 0.50 -25.12
CA VAL A 446 -11.98 1.82 -24.49
C VAL A 446 -11.52 1.72 -23.06
N THR A 447 -10.72 2.69 -22.60
CA THR A 447 -10.12 2.60 -21.28
C THR A 447 -10.24 3.90 -20.49
N GLU A 448 -10.14 3.74 -19.19
CA GLU A 448 -9.91 4.83 -18.24
C GLU A 448 -8.67 4.54 -17.37
N LEU A 449 -8.10 5.58 -16.78
CA LEU A 449 -7.02 5.41 -15.83
C LEU A 449 -7.51 4.61 -14.63
N LEU A 450 -6.66 3.70 -14.17
CA LEU A 450 -6.90 2.93 -12.95
C LEU A 450 -7.10 3.88 -11.76
N THR A 451 -8.15 3.63 -10.99
CA THR A 451 -8.48 4.36 -9.75
C THR A 451 -8.12 3.54 -8.52
N ASP A 452 -8.47 4.02 -7.35
CA ASP A 452 -8.34 3.33 -6.06
C ASP A 452 -9.53 2.40 -5.73
N PHE A 453 -10.49 2.28 -6.64
CA PHE A 453 -11.61 1.34 -6.55
C PHE A 453 -11.54 0.29 -7.65
N TRP A 454 -11.11 -0.93 -7.29
CA TRP A 454 -10.89 -2.04 -8.23
C TRP A 454 -12.08 -2.98 -8.24
N ASN A 455 -13.03 -2.70 -9.11
CA ASN A 455 -14.22 -3.52 -9.31
C ASN A 455 -14.21 -4.33 -10.63
N HIS A 456 -13.16 -4.17 -11.44
CA HIS A 456 -13.00 -4.78 -12.76
C HIS A 456 -12.32 -6.16 -12.70
N ILE A 457 -11.76 -6.55 -11.55
CA ILE A 457 -11.11 -7.85 -11.36
C ILE A 457 -12.16 -8.89 -11.00
N SER A 458 -12.29 -9.91 -11.85
CA SER A 458 -13.20 -11.02 -11.58
C SER A 458 -12.59 -11.99 -10.57
N TRP A 459 -13.39 -12.38 -9.58
CA TRP A 459 -13.07 -13.43 -8.62
C TRP A 459 -13.70 -14.77 -9.01
N ALA A 460 -14.44 -14.82 -10.10
CA ALA A 460 -15.02 -16.04 -10.62
C ALA A 460 -13.95 -16.88 -11.34
N GLY A 461 -13.94 -18.18 -11.06
CA GLY A 461 -13.04 -19.12 -11.76
C GLY A 461 -11.64 -19.25 -11.19
N ILE A 462 -11.24 -18.45 -10.18
CA ILE A 462 -9.90 -18.47 -9.57
C ILE A 462 -9.48 -19.85 -9.05
N ALA A 463 -10.43 -20.71 -8.67
CA ALA A 463 -10.16 -22.06 -8.19
C ALA A 463 -9.40 -22.94 -9.22
N LYS A 464 -9.48 -22.63 -10.51
CA LYS A 464 -8.84 -23.37 -11.60
C LYS A 464 -7.45 -22.83 -11.98
N GLU A 465 -7.14 -21.59 -11.60
CA GLU A 465 -5.88 -20.94 -11.97
C GLU A 465 -4.68 -21.71 -11.42
N GLY A 466 -3.66 -21.92 -12.27
CA GLY A 466 -2.42 -22.61 -11.92
C GLY A 466 -2.57 -24.08 -11.54
N GLY A 467 -3.74 -24.70 -11.78
CA GLY A 467 -3.97 -26.13 -11.49
C GLY A 467 -4.00 -26.53 -10.02
N VAL A 468 -3.97 -25.56 -9.08
CA VAL A 468 -4.02 -25.82 -7.62
C VAL A 468 -5.31 -25.24 -7.03
N LYS A 469 -5.83 -25.90 -5.99
CA LYS A 469 -7.06 -25.50 -5.30
C LYS A 469 -6.74 -25.12 -3.86
N LEU A 470 -6.91 -23.83 -3.53
CA LEU A 470 -6.96 -23.38 -2.15
C LEU A 470 -8.41 -22.99 -1.86
N LYS A 471 -9.00 -23.59 -0.83
CA LYS A 471 -10.44 -23.42 -0.55
C LYS A 471 -10.77 -21.96 -0.26
N ASN A 472 -9.94 -21.30 0.55
CA ASN A 472 -10.08 -19.91 0.95
C ASN A 472 -8.71 -19.20 0.80
N GLY A 473 -8.72 -17.88 0.59
CA GLY A 473 -7.49 -17.08 0.56
C GLY A 473 -6.73 -17.04 -0.78
N LYS A 474 -7.17 -17.74 -1.84
CA LYS A 474 -6.53 -17.65 -3.15
C LYS A 474 -6.86 -16.32 -3.83
N LYS A 475 -5.86 -15.60 -4.31
CA LYS A 475 -6.04 -14.34 -5.05
C LYS A 475 -6.04 -14.58 -6.55
N PRO A 476 -6.80 -13.77 -7.33
CA PRO A 476 -6.80 -13.83 -8.80
C PRO A 476 -5.45 -13.49 -9.39
N GLU A 477 -4.98 -14.20 -10.39
CA GLU A 477 -3.75 -13.85 -11.10
C GLU A 477 -3.83 -12.47 -11.76
N LYS A 478 -4.99 -12.05 -12.26
CA LYS A 478 -5.22 -10.71 -12.82
C LYS A 478 -4.94 -9.58 -11.82
N LEU A 479 -5.21 -9.78 -10.53
CA LEU A 479 -4.89 -8.82 -9.48
C LEU A 479 -3.37 -8.64 -9.38
N LEU A 480 -2.64 -9.75 -9.28
CA LEU A 480 -1.19 -9.74 -9.15
C LEU A 480 -0.51 -9.23 -10.44
N LYS A 481 -1.05 -9.60 -11.62
CA LYS A 481 -0.58 -9.09 -12.91
C LYS A 481 -0.62 -7.57 -12.93
N GLN A 482 -1.75 -6.96 -12.59
CA GLN A 482 -1.91 -5.51 -12.54
C GLN A 482 -0.89 -4.86 -11.59
N ILE A 483 -0.73 -5.38 -10.37
CA ILE A 483 0.22 -4.85 -9.38
C ILE A 483 1.66 -4.96 -9.90
N ILE A 484 2.05 -6.12 -10.43
CA ILE A 484 3.40 -6.37 -10.91
C ILE A 484 3.73 -5.50 -12.13
N GLU A 485 2.81 -5.39 -13.10
CA GLU A 485 3.04 -4.59 -14.32
C GLU A 485 3.19 -3.10 -14.04
N MET A 486 2.38 -2.54 -13.11
CA MET A 486 2.42 -1.11 -12.81
C MET A 486 3.62 -0.69 -11.93
N THR A 487 4.33 -1.64 -11.31
CA THR A 487 5.38 -1.34 -10.32
C THR A 487 6.75 -1.89 -10.67
N THR A 488 6.84 -2.85 -11.59
CA THR A 488 8.09 -3.55 -11.92
C THR A 488 8.38 -3.60 -13.42
N ASN A 489 9.63 -3.90 -13.77
CA ASN A 489 10.08 -4.26 -15.12
C ASN A 489 10.44 -5.75 -15.18
N GLU A 490 10.71 -6.30 -16.38
CA GLU A 490 11.28 -7.63 -16.53
C GLU A 490 12.59 -7.74 -15.72
N ARG A 491 12.80 -8.90 -15.09
CA ARG A 491 13.92 -9.25 -14.19
C ARG A 491 13.97 -8.52 -12.86
N ASP A 492 13.07 -7.57 -12.56
CA ASP A 492 12.94 -7.02 -11.21
C ASP A 492 12.56 -8.12 -10.22
N LEU A 493 12.98 -7.97 -8.97
CA LEU A 493 12.76 -8.96 -7.92
C LEU A 493 11.46 -8.66 -7.16
N VAL A 494 10.58 -9.66 -7.14
CA VAL A 494 9.30 -9.66 -6.40
C VAL A 494 9.45 -10.58 -5.19
N LEU A 495 9.00 -10.12 -4.03
CA LEU A 495 8.99 -10.90 -2.78
C LEU A 495 7.57 -11.07 -2.27
N ASP A 496 7.22 -12.30 -1.90
CA ASP A 496 6.01 -12.63 -1.15
C ASP A 496 6.37 -13.56 0.01
N PHE A 497 6.25 -13.08 1.23
CA PHE A 497 6.57 -13.88 2.43
C PHE A 497 5.33 -14.42 3.16
N HIS A 498 4.17 -14.36 2.51
CA HIS A 498 2.93 -15.06 2.84
C HIS A 498 2.40 -15.74 1.56
N LEU A 499 3.25 -16.60 0.96
CA LEU A 499 3.10 -17.05 -0.42
C LEU A 499 1.83 -17.88 -0.68
N GLY A 500 1.37 -18.64 0.31
CA GLY A 500 0.23 -19.53 0.14
C GLY A 500 0.45 -20.55 -0.97
N CYS A 501 -0.52 -20.68 -1.86
CA CYS A 501 -0.41 -21.56 -3.04
C CYS A 501 0.38 -20.96 -4.22
N GLY A 502 1.09 -19.83 -4.05
CA GLY A 502 2.06 -19.31 -5.00
C GLY A 502 1.51 -18.44 -6.12
N THR A 503 0.41 -17.73 -5.93
CA THR A 503 -0.15 -16.87 -6.99
C THR A 503 0.84 -15.78 -7.41
N THR A 504 1.45 -15.08 -6.47
CA THR A 504 2.43 -14.01 -6.74
C THR A 504 3.62 -14.54 -7.54
N ALA A 505 4.17 -15.67 -7.13
CA ALA A 505 5.32 -16.30 -7.81
C ALA A 505 4.96 -16.77 -9.23
N ALA A 506 3.78 -17.37 -9.41
CA ALA A 506 3.28 -17.81 -10.72
C ALA A 506 3.16 -16.64 -11.70
N VAL A 507 2.54 -15.52 -11.28
CA VAL A 507 2.38 -14.33 -12.11
C VAL A 507 3.74 -13.66 -12.39
N ALA A 508 4.61 -13.55 -11.38
CA ALA A 508 5.96 -13.03 -11.56
C ALA A 508 6.73 -13.85 -12.61
N HIS A 509 6.64 -15.19 -12.56
CA HIS A 509 7.24 -16.08 -13.55
C HIS A 509 6.69 -15.85 -14.96
N LYS A 510 5.36 -15.85 -15.14
CA LYS A 510 4.69 -15.60 -16.42
C LYS A 510 5.09 -14.25 -17.03
N LEU A 511 5.31 -13.25 -16.19
CA LEU A 511 5.73 -11.90 -16.59
C LEU A 511 7.25 -11.71 -16.66
N LYS A 512 8.06 -12.76 -16.52
CA LYS A 512 9.54 -12.76 -16.56
C LYS A 512 10.17 -11.88 -15.46
N ARG A 513 9.53 -11.77 -14.31
CA ARG A 513 10.11 -11.17 -13.10
C ARG A 513 10.80 -12.27 -12.30
N ARG A 514 11.85 -11.88 -11.57
CA ARG A 514 12.44 -12.75 -10.55
C ARG A 514 11.54 -12.74 -9.32
N TYR A 515 11.55 -13.85 -8.55
CA TYR A 515 10.74 -13.90 -7.34
C TYR A 515 11.41 -14.68 -6.23
N ILE A 516 11.07 -14.30 -5.01
CA ILE A 516 11.32 -15.05 -3.78
C ILE A 516 9.97 -15.21 -3.09
N GLY A 517 9.58 -16.46 -2.82
CA GLY A 517 8.39 -16.79 -2.05
C GLY A 517 8.75 -17.49 -0.77
N VAL A 518 8.08 -17.17 0.34
CA VAL A 518 8.28 -17.88 1.60
C VAL A 518 6.94 -18.40 2.10
N GLU A 519 6.90 -19.70 2.44
CA GLU A 519 5.71 -20.37 2.96
C GLU A 519 6.11 -21.42 3.99
N GLN A 520 5.45 -21.37 5.15
CA GLN A 520 5.70 -22.33 6.21
C GLN A 520 4.84 -23.60 6.07
N LEU A 521 3.60 -23.43 5.61
CA LEU A 521 2.64 -24.52 5.52
C LEU A 521 2.88 -25.39 4.30
N ASP A 522 2.54 -26.66 4.42
CA ASP A 522 2.50 -27.60 3.32
C ASP A 522 1.04 -27.80 2.87
N TYR A 523 0.76 -27.42 1.63
CA TYR A 523 -0.56 -27.59 1.02
C TYR A 523 -0.67 -28.88 0.18
N GLY A 524 0.32 -29.76 0.25
CA GLY A 524 0.35 -31.03 -0.48
C GLY A 524 0.20 -30.82 -1.99
N LYS A 525 -0.79 -31.44 -2.61
CA LYS A 525 -1.07 -31.32 -4.05
C LYS A 525 -1.48 -29.90 -4.51
N ASN A 526 -1.71 -28.98 -3.59
CA ASN A 526 -2.05 -27.59 -3.87
C ASN A 526 -0.91 -26.64 -3.49
N ASP A 527 0.27 -27.15 -3.26
CA ASP A 527 1.45 -26.39 -2.88
C ASP A 527 1.94 -25.45 -3.99
N SER A 528 2.63 -24.41 -3.60
CA SER A 528 3.20 -23.41 -4.51
C SER A 528 4.20 -24.02 -5.51
N THR A 529 4.93 -25.05 -5.11
CA THR A 529 5.87 -25.77 -5.99
C THR A 529 5.14 -26.48 -7.12
N ILE A 530 4.00 -27.13 -6.84
CA ILE A 530 3.16 -27.76 -7.87
C ILE A 530 2.61 -26.73 -8.85
N ARG A 531 2.13 -25.60 -8.34
CA ARG A 531 1.67 -24.49 -9.20
C ARG A 531 2.77 -24.01 -10.14
N LEU A 532 3.98 -23.81 -9.61
CA LEU A 532 5.11 -23.33 -10.41
C LEU A 532 5.58 -24.37 -11.43
N GLN A 533 5.55 -25.66 -11.10
CA GLN A 533 5.79 -26.72 -12.09
C GLN A 533 4.78 -26.67 -13.24
N ASN A 534 3.48 -26.45 -12.93
CA ASN A 534 2.47 -26.28 -13.96
C ASN A 534 2.77 -25.06 -14.86
N VAL A 535 3.20 -23.93 -14.27
CA VAL A 535 3.60 -22.73 -15.03
C VAL A 535 4.83 -22.99 -15.90
N ILE A 536 5.85 -23.65 -15.38
CA ILE A 536 7.06 -24.05 -16.14
C ILE A 536 6.68 -24.96 -17.31
N ASN A 537 5.68 -25.83 -17.14
CA ASN A 537 5.15 -26.72 -18.17
C ASN A 537 4.13 -26.05 -19.12
N GLY A 538 3.93 -24.74 -19.00
CA GLY A 538 3.13 -23.94 -19.94
C GLY A 538 1.69 -23.67 -19.50
N ASP A 539 1.36 -23.79 -18.21
CA ASP A 539 0.07 -23.30 -17.71
C ASP A 539 -0.04 -21.79 -17.93
N ASN A 540 -1.09 -21.41 -18.64
CA ASN A 540 -1.44 -20.02 -18.97
C ASN A 540 -2.80 -19.60 -18.40
N THR A 541 -3.35 -20.36 -17.47
CA THR A 541 -4.62 -20.01 -16.80
C THR A 541 -4.42 -18.80 -15.88
N GLY A 542 -5.39 -17.86 -15.88
CA GLY A 542 -5.38 -16.68 -15.03
C GLY A 542 -5.04 -15.35 -15.72
#